data_1ee827ecc2b5d6b4018d2772156b832b
#
_entry.id   1ee827ecc2b5d6b4018d2772156b832b
#
_cell.length_a   1.000
_cell.length_b   1.000
_cell.length_c   1.000
_cell.angle_alpha   90.00
_cell.angle_beta   90.00
_cell.angle_gamma   90.00
#
_symmetry.space_group_name_H-M   'P 1'
#
loop_
_entity.id
_entity.type
_entity.pdbx_description
1 polymer ?
#
loop_
_entity_poly.entity_id
_entity_poly.type
_entity_poly.pdbx_seq_one_letter_code
_entity_poly.pdbx_strand_id
1 'polypeptide(L)'
;MRAESANDVPPNFWTTIDMVRTVWNVFAQNRNTAEACPRSVPKVAAAMTDRRRRQKEQRAAKRKAEKKQTARRELGRRLGTALVFGVLVVAVLAIGAFFGDDEGDLPRGYEGFREQPTACGAEQPPPEEVAEYTEPEQQDDVTPTAVVTATLRTSCGKIVIKLDPAGYPETANSFVFLAREGFYNGQVFHRIVADFQLFTGDPLADGTGGPGYRIPDEFPPEDFVLTTGVVAMENVGKGTTGSQFFIVLGEAAEVLNPQFSLLGSVVSGQEALDRIQEVETARRPGSVENSLPLATVYLESVTIDVTGS
;
A
#
# COMPACT_ATOMS: atom_id res chain seq x y z
N MET A 1 -41.37 7.82 31.91
CA MET A 1 -41.50 9.28 31.99
C MET A 1 -40.53 9.91 31.00
N ARG A 2 -41.20 10.67 30.12
CA ARG A 2 -40.73 11.71 29.19
C ARG A 2 -39.74 11.37 28.08
N ALA A 3 -40.32 11.37 26.93
CA ALA A 3 -39.86 11.77 25.62
C ALA A 3 -39.57 13.29 25.55
N GLU A 4 -38.64 13.64 24.70
CA GLU A 4 -38.48 14.93 23.98
C GLU A 4 -37.32 14.75 23.01
N SER A 5 -37.34 15.20 21.83
CA SER A 5 -38.22 15.70 20.80
C SER A 5 -37.28 16.03 19.62
N ALA A 6 -37.79 15.76 18.44
CA ALA A 6 -37.16 16.07 17.14
C ALA A 6 -37.07 17.58 16.89
N ASN A 7 -36.35 17.93 15.85
CA ASN A 7 -36.29 19.16 15.04
C ASN A 7 -35.13 20.10 15.33
N ASP A 8 -34.23 20.15 14.32
CA ASP A 8 -33.83 21.42 13.71
C ASP A 8 -33.15 21.16 12.37
N VAL A 9 -33.94 21.33 11.30
CA VAL A 9 -33.47 21.50 9.90
C VAL A 9 -33.75 22.96 9.52
N PRO A 10 -32.76 23.74 9.06
CA PRO A 10 -33.02 25.12 8.64
C PRO A 10 -33.65 25.15 7.23
N PRO A 11 -34.60 26.12 7.02
CA PRO A 11 -35.28 26.26 5.73
C PRO A 11 -34.48 27.17 4.78
N ASN A 12 -34.32 26.77 3.53
CA ASN A 12 -34.25 27.64 2.38
C ASN A 12 -33.83 26.84 1.12
N PHE A 13 -34.82 26.28 0.46
CA PHE A 13 -34.75 25.93 -0.97
C PHE A 13 -36.06 26.37 -1.61
N TRP A 14 -36.10 27.61 -2.10
CA TRP A 14 -37.13 28.06 -3.03
C TRP A 14 -36.74 27.64 -4.43
N THR A 15 -37.51 26.75 -4.99
CA THR A 15 -37.28 26.24 -6.35
C THR A 15 -37.78 27.25 -7.39
N THR A 16 -37.04 27.42 -8.44
CA THR A 16 -37.16 28.32 -9.60
C THR A 16 -38.49 28.20 -10.40
N ILE A 17 -39.44 27.43 -9.94
CA ILE A 17 -40.72 27.13 -10.64
C ILE A 17 -41.81 28.17 -10.31
N ASP A 18 -41.72 28.82 -9.15
CA ASP A 18 -42.79 29.76 -8.74
C ASP A 18 -42.64 31.18 -9.30
N MET A 19 -41.49 31.53 -9.88
CA MET A 19 -41.31 32.84 -10.52
C MET A 19 -41.87 32.93 -11.93
N VAL A 20 -42.06 31.84 -12.62
CA VAL A 20 -42.58 31.84 -14.01
C VAL A 20 -44.10 31.92 -14.03
N ARG A 21 -44.79 31.55 -12.94
CA ARG A 21 -46.28 31.58 -12.88
C ARG A 21 -46.87 32.96 -12.61
N THR A 22 -46.10 33.84 -11.98
CA THR A 22 -46.57 35.21 -11.61
C THR A 22 -46.44 36.19 -12.77
N VAL A 23 -45.54 35.99 -13.72
CA VAL A 23 -45.32 36.89 -14.86
C VAL A 23 -46.35 36.68 -16.00
N TRP A 24 -46.99 35.50 -16.05
CA TRP A 24 -47.97 35.17 -17.10
C TRP A 24 -49.37 35.76 -16.84
N ASN A 25 -49.72 36.01 -15.59
CA ASN A 25 -51.05 36.53 -15.25
C ASN A 25 -51.20 38.07 -15.37
N VAL A 26 -50.09 38.80 -15.58
CA VAL A 26 -50.15 40.29 -15.73
C VAL A 26 -50.30 40.67 -17.23
N PHE A 27 -50.06 39.80 -18.20
CA PHE A 27 -50.13 40.09 -19.63
C PHE A 27 -51.48 39.72 -20.30
N ALA A 28 -52.40 39.16 -19.55
CA ALA A 28 -53.67 38.67 -20.13
C ALA A 28 -54.87 39.67 -19.97
N GLN A 29 -54.64 40.83 -19.39
CA GLN A 29 -55.74 41.73 -19.03
C GLN A 29 -55.79 43.10 -19.76
N ASN A 30 -55.16 43.27 -20.90
CA ASN A 30 -55.31 44.51 -21.66
C ASN A 30 -55.44 44.26 -23.17
N ARG A 31 -56.57 43.74 -23.57
CA ARG A 31 -57.05 43.76 -24.95
C ARG A 31 -58.46 44.34 -24.93
N ASN A 32 -58.56 45.67 -25.16
CA ASN A 32 -59.68 46.32 -25.85
C ASN A 32 -59.38 47.82 -25.88
N THR A 33 -58.94 48.31 -27.00
CA THR A 33 -59.43 49.55 -27.63
C THR A 33 -58.78 49.66 -29.04
N ALA A 34 -59.60 49.43 -30.06
CA ALA A 34 -59.27 49.72 -31.43
C ALA A 34 -59.72 51.16 -31.69
N GLU A 35 -58.82 52.02 -32.05
CA GLU A 35 -59.17 53.26 -32.76
C GLU A 35 -58.11 53.62 -33.82
N ALA A 36 -58.60 54.11 -34.89
CA ALA A 36 -58.17 54.35 -36.26
C ALA A 36 -56.77 54.96 -36.42
N CYS A 37 -56.06 54.48 -37.43
CA CYS A 37 -54.81 55.00 -37.96
C CYS A 37 -55.05 55.75 -39.27
N PRO A 38 -54.55 56.97 -39.50
CA PRO A 38 -54.61 57.66 -40.81
C PRO A 38 -53.45 57.18 -41.72
N ARG A 39 -53.79 56.87 -42.96
CA ARG A 39 -52.89 56.57 -44.10
C ARG A 39 -52.03 57.75 -44.46
N SER A 40 -50.75 57.61 -44.40
CA SER A 40 -49.72 58.09 -45.33
C SER A 40 -48.36 58.17 -44.66
N VAL A 41 -47.39 57.28 -45.03
CA VAL A 41 -46.01 57.65 -45.37
C VAL A 41 -45.23 56.35 -45.80
N PRO A 42 -45.08 56.10 -47.10
CA PRO A 42 -44.29 54.92 -47.57
C PRO A 42 -42.77 55.14 -47.64
N LYS A 43 -42.22 56.29 -47.38
CA LYS A 43 -40.75 56.55 -47.51
C LYS A 43 -39.99 56.44 -46.25
N VAL A 44 -40.60 56.52 -45.05
CA VAL A 44 -39.94 56.40 -43.78
C VAL A 44 -39.80 54.90 -43.33
N ALA A 45 -40.73 54.04 -43.74
CA ALA A 45 -40.72 52.63 -43.45
C ALA A 45 -39.57 51.89 -44.17
N ALA A 46 -39.25 52.27 -45.43
CA ALA A 46 -38.15 51.62 -46.15
C ALA A 46 -36.75 52.02 -45.59
N ALA A 47 -36.57 53.22 -45.11
CA ALA A 47 -35.31 53.67 -44.47
C ALA A 47 -35.10 52.99 -43.08
N MET A 48 -36.20 52.75 -42.35
CA MET A 48 -36.11 52.04 -41.07
C MET A 48 -35.82 50.54 -41.21
N THR A 49 -36.30 49.89 -42.27
CA THR A 49 -36.00 48.46 -42.54
C THR A 49 -34.54 48.27 -42.98
N ASP A 50 -33.98 49.23 -43.81
CA ASP A 50 -32.59 49.14 -44.22
C ASP A 50 -31.61 49.41 -43.06
N ARG A 51 -31.95 50.35 -42.18
CA ARG A 51 -31.19 50.63 -40.97
C ARG A 51 -31.19 49.40 -39.97
N ARG A 52 -32.33 48.73 -39.83
CA ARG A 52 -32.45 47.49 -39.01
C ARG A 52 -31.68 46.31 -39.62
N ARG A 53 -31.65 46.22 -40.94
CA ARG A 53 -30.90 45.22 -41.69
C ARG A 53 -29.38 45.42 -41.49
N ARG A 54 -28.87 46.61 -41.68
CA ARG A 54 -27.46 46.98 -41.46
C ARG A 54 -27.04 46.74 -39.99
N GLN A 55 -27.90 47.08 -39.03
CA GLN A 55 -27.63 46.76 -37.61
C GLN A 55 -27.58 45.28 -37.32
N LYS A 56 -28.47 44.46 -37.93
CA LYS A 56 -28.40 43.01 -37.79
C LYS A 56 -27.13 42.42 -38.40
N GLU A 57 -26.73 42.90 -39.57
CA GLU A 57 -25.51 42.46 -40.25
C GLU A 57 -24.24 42.84 -39.45
N GLN A 58 -24.19 44.07 -38.92
CA GLN A 58 -23.10 44.48 -38.04
C GLN A 58 -23.02 43.66 -36.73
N ARG A 59 -24.19 43.40 -36.11
CA ARG A 59 -24.22 42.52 -34.91
C ARG A 59 -23.81 41.11 -35.23
N ALA A 60 -24.19 40.55 -36.37
CA ALA A 60 -23.79 39.22 -36.83
C ALA A 60 -22.29 39.16 -37.14
N ALA A 61 -21.73 40.16 -37.79
CA ALA A 61 -20.29 40.28 -38.06
C ALA A 61 -19.49 40.38 -36.76
N LYS A 62 -19.95 41.21 -35.80
CA LYS A 62 -19.29 41.36 -34.50
C LYS A 62 -19.30 40.05 -33.70
N ARG A 63 -20.43 39.33 -33.67
CA ARG A 63 -20.53 38.00 -33.02
C ARG A 63 -19.63 36.95 -33.69
N LYS A 64 -19.47 37.00 -35.04
CA LYS A 64 -18.54 36.10 -35.73
C LYS A 64 -17.06 36.42 -35.41
N ALA A 65 -16.73 37.72 -35.31
CA ALA A 65 -15.39 38.15 -34.92
C ALA A 65 -15.07 37.79 -33.48
N GLU A 66 -16.01 37.96 -32.53
CA GLU A 66 -15.86 37.58 -31.12
C GLU A 66 -15.68 36.07 -30.98
N LYS A 67 -16.50 35.25 -31.70
CA LYS A 67 -16.34 33.80 -31.69
C LYS A 67 -14.99 33.32 -32.25
N LYS A 68 -14.46 33.96 -33.30
CA LYS A 68 -13.13 33.67 -33.82
C LYS A 68 -12.02 34.04 -32.82
N GLN A 69 -12.20 35.13 -32.11
CA GLN A 69 -11.22 35.62 -31.15
C GLN A 69 -11.21 34.74 -29.86
N THR A 70 -12.38 34.31 -29.39
CA THR A 70 -12.47 33.34 -28.26
C THR A 70 -11.91 31.99 -28.65
N ALA A 71 -12.22 31.46 -29.83
CA ALA A 71 -11.67 30.19 -30.31
C ALA A 71 -10.13 30.22 -30.45
N ARG A 72 -9.57 31.36 -30.95
CA ARG A 72 -8.11 31.52 -30.99
C ARG A 72 -7.47 31.62 -29.60
N ARG A 73 -8.13 32.29 -28.64
CA ARG A 73 -7.67 32.36 -27.25
C ARG A 73 -7.74 31.00 -26.54
N GLU A 74 -8.80 30.22 -26.78
CA GLU A 74 -8.92 28.85 -26.22
C GLU A 74 -7.89 27.89 -26.83
N LEU A 75 -7.66 27.97 -28.14
CA LEU A 75 -6.63 27.17 -28.80
C LEU A 75 -5.23 27.54 -28.29
N GLY A 76 -4.93 28.83 -28.11
CA GLY A 76 -3.67 29.30 -27.55
C GLY A 76 -3.48 28.86 -26.07
N ARG A 77 -4.57 28.85 -25.27
CA ARG A 77 -4.52 28.34 -23.90
C ARG A 77 -4.29 26.82 -23.87
N ARG A 78 -4.99 26.04 -24.71
CA ARG A 78 -4.81 24.58 -24.80
C ARG A 78 -3.41 24.20 -25.30
N LEU A 79 -2.87 24.92 -26.29
CA LEU A 79 -1.49 24.69 -26.74
C LEU A 79 -0.46 25.12 -25.69
N GLY A 80 -0.69 26.25 -25.01
CA GLY A 80 0.18 26.71 -23.93
C GLY A 80 0.20 25.75 -22.74
N THR A 81 -0.96 25.23 -22.32
CA THR A 81 -1.02 24.21 -21.24
C THR A 81 -0.38 22.90 -21.67
N ALA A 82 -0.61 22.44 -22.91
CA ALA A 82 0.03 21.20 -23.41
C ALA A 82 1.56 21.34 -23.48
N LEU A 83 2.07 22.53 -23.86
CA LEU A 83 3.51 22.78 -23.92
C LEU A 83 4.13 22.85 -22.52
N VAL A 84 3.47 23.48 -21.56
CA VAL A 84 3.91 23.52 -20.15
C VAL A 84 3.90 22.13 -19.55
N PHE A 85 2.84 21.34 -19.78
CA PHE A 85 2.80 19.94 -19.34
C PHE A 85 3.87 19.09 -20.02
N GLY A 86 4.09 19.26 -21.32
CA GLY A 86 5.15 18.55 -22.04
C GLY A 86 6.55 18.85 -21.49
N VAL A 87 6.85 20.13 -21.23
CA VAL A 87 8.12 20.56 -20.63
C VAL A 87 8.25 20.04 -19.19
N LEU A 88 7.16 20.03 -18.41
CA LEU A 88 7.15 19.49 -17.05
C LEU A 88 7.40 17.98 -17.04
N VAL A 89 6.76 17.23 -17.94
CA VAL A 89 6.99 15.79 -18.09
C VAL A 89 8.43 15.49 -18.53
N VAL A 90 8.96 16.24 -19.51
CA VAL A 90 10.36 16.09 -19.93
C VAL A 90 11.31 16.50 -18.80
N ALA A 91 11.00 17.54 -18.03
CA ALA A 91 11.82 17.94 -16.88
C ALA A 91 11.79 16.87 -15.77
N VAL A 92 10.61 16.28 -15.47
CA VAL A 92 10.47 15.19 -14.50
C VAL A 92 11.23 13.95 -14.99
N LEU A 93 11.13 13.58 -16.27
CA LEU A 93 11.88 12.48 -16.85
C LEU A 93 13.40 12.76 -16.89
N ALA A 94 13.81 14.00 -17.17
CA ALA A 94 15.21 14.39 -17.14
C ALA A 94 15.75 14.46 -15.70
N ILE A 95 14.95 14.91 -14.74
CA ILE A 95 15.30 14.89 -13.32
C ILE A 95 15.37 13.43 -12.83
N GLY A 96 14.42 12.57 -13.21
CA GLY A 96 14.49 11.13 -12.93
C GLY A 96 15.69 10.43 -13.56
N ALA A 97 16.17 10.91 -14.71
CA ALA A 97 17.40 10.38 -15.33
C ALA A 97 18.70 10.98 -14.72
N PHE A 98 18.62 12.14 -14.07
CA PHE A 98 19.76 12.78 -13.36
C PHE A 98 19.85 12.42 -11.87
N PHE A 99 18.73 12.09 -11.26
CA PHE A 99 18.59 11.47 -9.95
C PHE A 99 18.12 10.02 -10.11
N GLY A 100 18.57 9.35 -11.18
CA GLY A 100 18.54 7.89 -11.21
C GLY A 100 19.18 7.48 -9.89
N ASP A 101 18.36 6.97 -8.98
CA ASP A 101 18.88 6.26 -7.84
C ASP A 101 19.95 5.36 -8.44
N ASP A 102 21.17 5.41 -7.95
CA ASP A 102 22.10 4.31 -8.08
C ASP A 102 21.39 3.09 -7.47
N GLU A 103 20.47 2.48 -8.22
CA GLU A 103 20.05 1.11 -8.02
C GLU A 103 21.28 0.25 -8.40
N GLY A 104 22.41 0.56 -7.76
CA GLY A 104 23.57 -0.30 -7.79
C GLY A 104 23.08 -1.65 -7.31
N ASP A 105 23.42 -2.69 -8.05
CA ASP A 105 23.29 -4.13 -7.82
C ASP A 105 22.68 -4.56 -6.47
N LEU A 106 21.43 -4.07 -6.16
CA LEU A 106 20.69 -4.49 -4.99
C LEU A 106 20.22 -5.94 -5.19
N PRO A 107 20.35 -6.81 -4.18
CA PRO A 107 19.97 -8.21 -4.30
C PRO A 107 18.49 -8.33 -4.64
N ARG A 108 18.19 -9.16 -5.62
CA ARG A 108 16.82 -9.48 -6.03
C ARG A 108 16.64 -11.00 -5.91
N GLY A 109 15.80 -11.40 -4.96
CA GLY A 109 15.57 -12.78 -4.67
C GLY A 109 16.81 -13.50 -4.10
N TYR A 110 16.69 -14.80 -3.90
CA TYR A 110 17.71 -15.61 -3.24
C TYR A 110 19.08 -15.55 -3.94
N GLU A 111 19.13 -15.63 -5.27
CA GLU A 111 20.40 -15.57 -6.02
C GLU A 111 21.13 -14.23 -5.83
N GLY A 112 20.39 -13.12 -5.82
CA GLY A 112 20.99 -11.82 -5.57
C GLY A 112 21.61 -11.71 -4.17
N PHE A 113 21.03 -12.36 -3.15
CA PHE A 113 21.64 -12.44 -1.82
C PHE A 113 22.89 -13.32 -1.81
N ARG A 114 22.95 -14.35 -2.65
CA ARG A 114 24.14 -15.21 -2.76
C ARG A 114 25.34 -14.53 -3.40
N GLU A 115 25.13 -13.51 -4.21
CA GLU A 115 26.17 -12.71 -4.83
C GLU A 115 26.81 -11.69 -3.86
N GLN A 116 26.16 -11.43 -2.71
CA GLN A 116 26.67 -10.52 -1.71
C GLN A 116 27.68 -11.16 -0.76
N PRO A 117 28.53 -10.38 -0.10
CA PRO A 117 29.39 -10.87 0.97
C PRO A 117 28.52 -11.42 2.13
N THR A 118 28.99 -12.50 2.75
CA THR A 118 28.32 -13.04 3.95
C THR A 118 28.61 -12.14 5.15
N ALA A 119 27.53 -11.80 5.87
CA ALA A 119 27.64 -10.97 7.08
C ALA A 119 28.41 -11.68 8.19
N CYS A 120 28.94 -10.89 9.14
CA CYS A 120 29.65 -11.34 10.32
C CYS A 120 30.90 -12.20 10.05
N GLY A 121 31.43 -12.16 8.83
CA GLY A 121 32.66 -12.89 8.45
C GLY A 121 32.53 -14.41 8.41
N ALA A 122 31.32 -14.93 8.35
CA ALA A 122 31.06 -16.36 8.18
C ALA A 122 31.29 -16.82 6.73
N GLU A 123 31.41 -18.13 6.52
CA GLU A 123 31.42 -18.71 5.20
C GLU A 123 29.99 -18.80 4.64
N GLN A 124 29.84 -18.64 3.34
CA GLN A 124 28.57 -18.80 2.66
C GLN A 124 28.18 -20.29 2.68
N PRO A 125 26.97 -20.66 3.16
CA PRO A 125 26.52 -22.05 3.11
C PRO A 125 26.31 -22.51 1.67
N PRO A 126 26.37 -23.83 1.38
CA PRO A 126 26.02 -24.34 0.06
C PRO A 126 24.55 -23.99 -0.25
N PRO A 127 24.18 -23.87 -1.53
CA PRO A 127 22.78 -23.72 -1.90
C PRO A 127 22.01 -24.99 -1.55
N GLU A 128 20.83 -24.83 -0.98
CA GLU A 128 19.92 -25.92 -0.68
C GLU A 128 18.71 -25.87 -1.61
N GLU A 129 18.25 -27.02 -2.09
CA GLU A 129 16.99 -27.12 -2.81
C GLU A 129 15.86 -27.10 -1.78
N VAL A 130 14.99 -26.14 -1.86
CA VAL A 130 13.84 -26.04 -0.95
C VAL A 130 12.68 -26.84 -1.53
N ALA A 131 12.23 -27.85 -0.79
CA ALA A 131 11.07 -28.65 -1.17
C ALA A 131 9.75 -27.88 -0.97
N GLU A 132 8.77 -28.16 -1.83
CA GLU A 132 7.39 -27.73 -1.64
C GLU A 132 6.58 -28.86 -1.01
N TYR A 133 5.68 -28.50 -0.08
CA TYR A 133 4.82 -29.41 0.63
C TYR A 133 3.35 -29.04 0.39
N THR A 134 2.45 -30.00 0.54
CA THR A 134 0.99 -29.77 0.39
C THR A 134 0.33 -29.45 1.72
N GLU A 135 0.89 -29.98 2.83
CA GLU A 135 0.41 -29.80 4.21
C GLU A 135 1.55 -30.17 5.17
N PRO A 136 1.55 -29.68 6.43
CA PRO A 136 2.51 -30.12 7.42
C PRO A 136 2.12 -31.48 7.97
N GLU A 137 3.09 -32.38 8.13
CA GLU A 137 2.87 -33.62 8.89
C GLU A 137 2.74 -33.32 10.38
N GLN A 138 1.86 -34.07 11.05
CA GLN A 138 1.66 -33.94 12.49
C GLN A 138 2.91 -34.35 13.25
N GLN A 139 3.36 -33.53 14.16
CA GLN A 139 4.50 -33.76 15.03
C GLN A 139 4.00 -34.23 16.39
N ASP A 140 3.94 -35.56 16.61
CA ASP A 140 3.29 -36.18 17.80
C ASP A 140 3.94 -35.79 19.14
N ASP A 141 5.20 -35.38 19.14
CA ASP A 141 5.93 -34.93 20.32
C ASP A 141 5.74 -33.42 20.62
N VAL A 142 5.15 -32.66 19.71
CA VAL A 142 4.81 -31.23 19.89
C VAL A 142 3.45 -31.11 20.55
N THR A 143 3.40 -31.46 21.85
CA THR A 143 2.15 -31.43 22.65
C THR A 143 2.01 -30.08 23.38
N PRO A 144 0.79 -29.71 23.82
CA PRO A 144 0.60 -28.50 24.62
C PRO A 144 1.42 -28.41 25.92
N THR A 145 1.90 -29.55 26.42
CA THR A 145 2.71 -29.64 27.65
C THR A 145 4.20 -29.76 27.38
N ALA A 146 4.59 -29.95 26.11
CA ALA A 146 5.99 -30.06 25.72
C ALA A 146 6.70 -28.71 25.82
N VAL A 147 7.95 -28.74 26.25
CA VAL A 147 8.87 -27.61 26.11
C VAL A 147 9.62 -27.77 24.79
N VAL A 148 9.27 -26.97 23.81
CA VAL A 148 9.84 -27.01 22.48
C VAL A 148 10.76 -25.80 22.29
N THR A 149 12.01 -26.05 21.92
CA THR A 149 12.98 -25.02 21.61
C THR A 149 13.51 -25.19 20.18
N ALA A 150 13.62 -24.09 19.46
CA ALA A 150 14.26 -24.04 18.16
C ALA A 150 15.59 -23.28 18.28
N THR A 151 16.68 -23.92 17.88
CA THR A 151 17.99 -23.28 17.77
C THR A 151 18.23 -22.90 16.33
N LEU A 152 18.22 -21.61 16.05
CA LEU A 152 18.56 -21.02 14.78
C LEU A 152 20.08 -20.78 14.75
N ARG A 153 20.80 -21.47 13.87
CA ARG A 153 22.21 -21.15 13.58
C ARG A 153 22.23 -20.14 12.43
N THR A 154 22.81 -19.00 12.69
CA THR A 154 22.94 -17.95 11.69
C THR A 154 24.40 -17.65 11.43
N SER A 155 24.72 -17.01 10.30
CA SER A 155 26.07 -16.53 10.00
C SER A 155 26.60 -15.54 11.07
N CYS A 156 25.71 -14.93 11.88
CA CYS A 156 26.07 -13.99 12.94
C CYS A 156 26.03 -14.62 14.36
N GLY A 157 25.70 -15.90 14.50
CA GLY A 157 25.63 -16.60 15.76
C GLY A 157 24.33 -17.37 15.98
N LYS A 158 24.15 -17.88 17.18
CA LYS A 158 22.97 -18.67 17.55
C LYS A 158 21.88 -17.79 18.16
N ILE A 159 20.63 -18.08 17.78
CA ILE A 159 19.41 -17.54 18.41
C ILE A 159 18.59 -18.74 18.87
N VAL A 160 18.09 -18.72 20.09
CA VAL A 160 17.23 -19.80 20.63
C VAL A 160 15.85 -19.23 20.89
N ILE A 161 14.84 -19.88 20.29
CA ILE A 161 13.44 -19.52 20.41
C ILE A 161 12.75 -20.62 21.22
N LYS A 162 12.00 -20.27 22.25
CA LYS A 162 11.05 -21.12 22.90
C LYS A 162 9.70 -20.98 22.22
N LEU A 163 9.18 -22.07 21.68
CA LEU A 163 7.87 -22.12 21.04
C LEU A 163 6.73 -22.20 22.07
N ASP A 164 5.52 -21.85 21.67
CA ASP A 164 4.31 -21.95 22.49
C ASP A 164 3.27 -22.87 21.85
N PRO A 165 3.47 -24.22 21.87
CA PRO A 165 2.51 -25.15 21.30
C PRO A 165 1.19 -25.25 22.09
N ALA A 166 1.13 -24.71 23.32
CA ALA A 166 -0.11 -24.64 24.09
C ALA A 166 -1.05 -23.55 23.58
N GLY A 167 -0.49 -22.41 23.23
CA GLY A 167 -1.24 -21.26 22.72
C GLY A 167 -1.49 -21.31 21.21
N TYR A 168 -0.52 -21.86 20.45
CA TYR A 168 -0.47 -21.79 18.99
C TYR A 168 -0.04 -23.14 18.38
N PRO A 169 -0.87 -24.21 18.54
CA PRO A 169 -0.51 -25.58 18.19
C PRO A 169 -0.26 -25.79 16.69
N GLU A 170 -1.09 -25.23 15.81
CA GLU A 170 -0.94 -25.38 14.35
C GLU A 170 0.32 -24.68 13.86
N THR A 171 0.60 -23.49 14.40
CA THR A 171 1.80 -22.70 14.09
C THR A 171 3.06 -23.43 14.55
N ALA A 172 3.06 -23.95 15.79
CA ALA A 172 4.18 -24.70 16.33
C ALA A 172 4.42 -26.00 15.54
N ASN A 173 3.36 -26.74 15.23
CA ASN A 173 3.44 -27.98 14.44
C ASN A 173 4.04 -27.72 13.05
N SER A 174 3.54 -26.73 12.33
CA SER A 174 4.02 -26.39 10.99
C SER A 174 5.48 -25.95 11.01
N PHE A 175 5.86 -25.08 11.95
CA PHE A 175 7.24 -24.63 12.08
C PHE A 175 8.21 -25.78 12.40
N VAL A 176 7.85 -26.67 13.33
CA VAL A 176 8.66 -27.82 13.71
C VAL A 176 8.80 -28.80 12.54
N PHE A 177 7.71 -29.09 11.84
CA PHE A 177 7.73 -29.89 10.61
C PHE A 177 8.74 -29.35 9.60
N LEU A 178 8.60 -28.06 9.23
CA LEU A 178 9.49 -27.41 8.25
C LEU A 178 10.96 -27.38 8.71
N ALA A 179 11.20 -27.16 10.02
CA ALA A 179 12.54 -27.18 10.57
C ALA A 179 13.18 -28.57 10.50
N ARG A 180 12.41 -29.64 10.79
CA ARG A 180 12.88 -31.05 10.73
C ARG A 180 13.16 -31.52 9.30
N GLU A 181 12.36 -31.03 8.35
CA GLU A 181 12.57 -31.28 6.93
C GLU A 181 13.75 -30.45 6.33
N GLY A 182 14.39 -29.59 7.13
CA GLY A 182 15.48 -28.74 6.66
C GLY A 182 15.05 -27.57 5.79
N PHE A 183 13.73 -27.27 5.71
CA PHE A 183 13.18 -26.21 4.86
C PHE A 183 13.85 -24.86 5.08
N TYR A 184 14.24 -24.54 6.30
CA TYR A 184 14.86 -23.27 6.65
C TYR A 184 16.38 -23.20 6.41
N ASN A 185 17.01 -24.33 6.08
CA ASN A 185 18.45 -24.37 5.94
C ASN A 185 18.92 -23.55 4.73
N GLY A 186 19.96 -22.77 4.93
CA GLY A 186 20.56 -21.95 3.87
C GLY A 186 19.71 -20.73 3.45
N GLN A 187 18.55 -20.52 4.03
CA GLN A 187 17.73 -19.35 3.75
C GLN A 187 18.38 -18.06 4.28
N VAL A 188 17.85 -16.92 3.89
CA VAL A 188 18.42 -15.61 4.24
C VAL A 188 17.45 -14.77 5.05
N PHE A 189 17.99 -13.85 5.84
CA PHE A 189 17.20 -12.76 6.40
C PHE A 189 17.05 -11.68 5.32
N HIS A 190 15.98 -11.78 4.57
CA HIS A 190 15.75 -10.95 3.39
C HIS A 190 15.28 -9.50 3.69
N ARG A 191 14.91 -9.24 4.95
CA ARG A 191 14.51 -7.92 5.44
C ARG A 191 14.96 -7.72 6.87
N ILE A 192 15.74 -6.66 7.10
CA ILE A 192 16.25 -6.27 8.41
C ILE A 192 15.86 -4.81 8.63
N VAL A 193 15.06 -4.54 9.65
CA VAL A 193 14.72 -3.20 10.11
C VAL A 193 15.18 -3.06 11.54
N ALA A 194 16.32 -2.40 11.74
CA ALA A 194 16.91 -2.22 13.06
C ALA A 194 15.89 -1.57 14.02
N ASP A 195 15.94 -1.98 15.29
CA ASP A 195 15.01 -1.56 16.36
C ASP A 195 13.51 -1.86 16.07
N PHE A 196 13.22 -2.67 15.03
CA PHE A 196 11.86 -3.03 14.66
C PHE A 196 11.69 -4.53 14.47
N GLN A 197 12.09 -5.09 13.32
CA GLN A 197 11.84 -6.50 12.99
C GLN A 197 12.89 -7.09 12.05
N LEU A 198 13.10 -8.40 12.17
CA LEU A 198 14.00 -9.21 11.38
C LEU A 198 13.21 -10.35 10.71
N PHE A 199 13.22 -10.43 9.38
CA PHE A 199 12.37 -11.35 8.61
C PHE A 199 13.19 -12.43 7.89
N THR A 200 12.70 -13.66 7.92
CA THR A 200 13.26 -14.82 7.23
C THR A 200 12.17 -15.87 6.93
N GLY A 201 12.54 -17.06 6.48
CA GLY A 201 11.59 -18.13 6.19
C GLY A 201 10.97 -18.06 4.81
N ASP A 202 11.53 -17.22 3.92
CA ASP A 202 11.16 -17.10 2.53
C ASP A 202 12.21 -17.73 1.62
N PRO A 203 11.91 -18.87 0.96
CA PRO A 203 12.86 -19.54 0.07
C PRO A 203 13.21 -18.71 -1.18
N LEU A 204 12.33 -17.78 -1.59
CA LEU A 204 12.59 -16.90 -2.73
C LEU A 204 13.31 -15.60 -2.31
N ALA A 205 13.33 -15.29 -1.02
CA ALA A 205 13.95 -14.10 -0.44
C ALA A 205 13.44 -12.76 -1.02
N ASP A 206 12.23 -12.73 -1.55
CA ASP A 206 11.59 -11.54 -2.14
C ASP A 206 10.31 -11.12 -1.39
N GLY A 207 9.90 -11.89 -0.38
CA GLY A 207 8.69 -11.70 0.42
C GLY A 207 7.48 -12.49 -0.10
N THR A 208 7.63 -13.29 -1.17
CA THR A 208 6.50 -14.00 -1.81
C THR A 208 6.55 -15.50 -1.68
N GLY A 209 7.70 -16.08 -1.32
CA GLY A 209 7.90 -17.51 -1.18
C GLY A 209 7.20 -18.10 0.04
N GLY A 210 7.14 -19.43 0.06
CA GLY A 210 6.50 -20.17 1.15
C GLY A 210 6.65 -21.68 0.96
N PRO A 211 6.05 -22.49 1.85
CA PRO A 211 6.26 -23.94 1.88
C PRO A 211 5.36 -24.71 0.90
N GLY A 212 4.54 -24.01 0.08
CA GLY A 212 3.55 -24.65 -0.79
C GLY A 212 2.15 -24.75 -0.19
N TYR A 213 1.97 -24.53 1.11
CA TYR A 213 0.69 -24.55 1.82
C TYR A 213 0.49 -23.32 2.71
N ARG A 214 -0.68 -23.22 3.32
CA ARG A 214 -1.05 -22.23 4.33
C ARG A 214 -1.69 -22.92 5.52
N ILE A 215 -1.43 -22.41 6.73
CA ILE A 215 -2.05 -22.89 7.96
C ILE A 215 -3.14 -21.91 8.44
N PRO A 216 -4.10 -22.37 9.26
CA PRO A 216 -5.04 -21.49 9.95
C PRO A 216 -4.32 -20.42 10.78
N ASP A 217 -4.88 -19.23 10.83
CA ASP A 217 -4.34 -18.18 11.67
C ASP A 217 -4.63 -18.44 13.15
N GLU A 218 -3.61 -18.27 13.98
CA GLU A 218 -3.69 -18.37 15.43
C GLU A 218 -3.24 -17.05 16.05
N PHE A 219 -4.10 -16.02 15.93
CA PHE A 219 -3.79 -14.67 16.42
C PHE A 219 -3.88 -14.60 17.95
N PRO A 220 -2.99 -13.84 18.60
CA PRO A 220 -3.10 -13.55 20.01
C PRO A 220 -4.33 -12.64 20.28
N PRO A 221 -4.69 -12.41 21.57
CA PRO A 221 -5.69 -11.42 21.93
C PRO A 221 -5.38 -10.03 21.34
N GLU A 222 -6.43 -9.24 21.06
CA GLU A 222 -6.28 -7.91 20.43
C GLU A 222 -5.44 -6.91 21.23
N ASP A 223 -5.34 -7.10 22.54
CA ASP A 223 -4.53 -6.30 23.46
C ASP A 223 -3.10 -6.83 23.65
N PHE A 224 -2.72 -7.86 22.90
CA PHE A 224 -1.35 -8.37 22.92
C PHE A 224 -0.39 -7.36 22.32
N VAL A 225 0.74 -7.15 22.97
CA VAL A 225 1.78 -6.24 22.51
C VAL A 225 2.97 -7.01 21.98
N LEU A 226 3.39 -6.71 20.77
CA LEU A 226 4.57 -7.30 20.12
C LEU A 226 5.86 -6.70 20.71
N THR A 227 6.25 -7.14 21.89
CA THR A 227 7.46 -6.68 22.58
C THR A 227 8.72 -7.33 22.01
N THR A 228 9.88 -6.73 22.31
CA THR A 228 11.21 -7.24 21.89
C THR A 228 11.37 -8.72 22.25
N GLY A 229 11.84 -9.51 21.30
CA GLY A 229 12.03 -10.95 21.43
C GLY A 229 10.82 -11.81 21.08
N VAL A 230 9.63 -11.22 20.85
CA VAL A 230 8.49 -11.97 20.32
C VAL A 230 8.80 -12.46 18.91
N VAL A 231 8.42 -13.72 18.63
CA VAL A 231 8.53 -14.33 17.30
C VAL A 231 7.15 -14.68 16.80
N ALA A 232 6.81 -14.21 15.60
CA ALA A 232 5.52 -14.44 14.97
C ALA A 232 5.67 -14.76 13.48
N MET A 233 4.68 -15.45 12.93
CA MET A 233 4.63 -15.76 11.51
C MET A 233 4.20 -14.54 10.71
N GLU A 234 4.91 -14.27 9.61
CA GLU A 234 4.52 -13.23 8.67
C GLU A 234 3.32 -13.66 7.83
N ASN A 235 2.46 -12.71 7.52
CA ASN A 235 1.33 -12.92 6.62
C ASN A 235 1.02 -11.63 5.83
N VAL A 236 0.43 -11.79 4.66
CA VAL A 236 -0.05 -10.67 3.81
C VAL A 236 -1.56 -10.46 3.94
N GLY A 237 -2.16 -10.97 5.00
CA GLY A 237 -3.57 -10.91 5.32
C GLY A 237 -4.09 -12.22 5.89
N LYS A 238 -5.32 -12.22 6.34
CA LYS A 238 -5.94 -13.39 6.97
C LYS A 238 -5.91 -14.64 6.09
N GLY A 239 -5.50 -15.76 6.65
CA GLY A 239 -5.42 -17.07 5.97
C GLY A 239 -4.23 -17.19 5.03
N THR A 240 -3.18 -16.37 5.19
CA THR A 240 -1.99 -16.43 4.34
C THR A 240 -0.72 -16.85 5.09
N THR A 241 -0.83 -17.26 6.35
CA THR A 241 0.28 -17.74 7.17
C THR A 241 0.93 -18.97 6.53
N GLY A 242 2.24 -18.87 6.27
CA GLY A 242 3.05 -19.94 5.63
C GLY A 242 4.29 -20.27 6.42
N SER A 243 5.48 -20.11 5.81
CA SER A 243 6.78 -20.39 6.45
C SER A 243 7.51 -19.14 6.93
N GLN A 244 7.17 -17.97 6.39
CA GLN A 244 7.86 -16.74 6.75
C GLN A 244 7.57 -16.35 8.21
N PHE A 245 8.60 -15.90 8.92
CA PHE A 245 8.45 -15.41 10.28
C PHE A 245 9.36 -14.22 10.55
N PHE A 246 9.02 -13.48 11.61
CA PHE A 246 9.83 -12.37 12.07
C PHE A 246 10.15 -12.44 13.56
N ILE A 247 11.24 -11.81 13.94
CA ILE A 247 11.64 -11.58 15.32
C ILE A 247 11.53 -10.09 15.60
N VAL A 248 10.86 -9.71 16.67
CA VAL A 248 10.75 -8.33 17.13
C VAL A 248 12.06 -7.90 17.78
N LEU A 249 12.64 -6.80 17.31
CA LEU A 249 13.96 -6.31 17.75
C LEU A 249 13.86 -5.11 18.69
N GLY A 250 12.75 -4.37 18.68
CA GLY A 250 12.63 -3.17 19.50
C GLY A 250 11.19 -2.71 19.71
N GLU A 251 11.02 -1.67 20.54
CA GLU A 251 9.73 -1.12 20.95
C GLU A 251 8.92 -0.51 19.80
N ALA A 252 9.56 -0.21 18.65
CA ALA A 252 8.86 0.32 17.49
C ALA A 252 7.79 -0.65 16.93
N ALA A 253 7.88 -1.94 17.23
CA ALA A 253 6.89 -2.94 16.85
C ALA A 253 5.64 -2.98 17.75
N GLU A 254 5.67 -2.36 18.93
CA GLU A 254 4.55 -2.37 19.88
C GLU A 254 3.28 -1.68 19.37
N VAL A 255 3.42 -0.82 18.36
CA VAL A 255 2.29 -0.13 17.72
C VAL A 255 1.59 -0.96 16.64
N LEU A 256 2.13 -2.14 16.31
CA LEU A 256 1.53 -3.01 15.30
C LEU A 256 0.27 -3.68 15.83
N ASN A 257 -0.72 -3.82 14.97
CA ASN A 257 -1.87 -4.66 15.25
C ASN A 257 -1.41 -6.12 15.32
N PRO A 258 -1.67 -6.89 16.41
CA PRO A 258 -1.18 -8.24 16.59
C PRO A 258 -1.93 -9.29 15.75
N GLN A 259 -2.20 -9.02 14.48
CA GLN A 259 -2.82 -9.97 13.54
C GLN A 259 -1.77 -10.88 12.87
N PHE A 260 -0.92 -11.47 13.68
CA PHE A 260 0.11 -12.42 13.28
C PHE A 260 0.00 -13.66 14.18
N SER A 261 0.07 -14.87 13.60
CA SER A 261 0.11 -16.10 14.37
C SER A 261 1.40 -16.14 15.20
N LEU A 262 1.30 -16.21 16.52
CA LEU A 262 2.49 -16.25 17.36
C LEU A 262 3.18 -17.61 17.25
N LEU A 263 4.51 -17.59 17.27
CA LEU A 263 5.33 -18.79 17.30
C LEU A 263 5.94 -19.00 18.69
N GLY A 264 6.40 -17.94 19.35
CA GLY A 264 7.07 -18.03 20.62
C GLY A 264 7.88 -16.79 20.96
N SER A 265 9.00 -16.98 21.66
CA SER A 265 9.88 -15.88 22.06
C SER A 265 11.35 -16.30 22.09
N VAL A 266 12.24 -15.35 21.81
CA VAL A 266 13.69 -15.52 21.96
C VAL A 266 14.04 -15.66 23.43
N VAL A 267 14.75 -16.74 23.78
CA VAL A 267 15.22 -17.01 25.14
C VAL A 267 16.74 -16.91 25.27
N SER A 268 17.47 -16.87 24.14
CA SER A 268 18.93 -16.71 24.12
C SER A 268 19.39 -16.26 22.73
N GLY A 269 20.51 -15.58 22.65
CA GLY A 269 21.12 -15.16 21.38
C GLY A 269 21.07 -13.66 21.10
N GLN A 270 20.91 -12.83 22.13
CA GLN A 270 20.88 -11.36 21.97
C GLN A 270 22.08 -10.82 21.20
N GLU A 271 23.31 -11.33 21.48
CA GLU A 271 24.51 -10.91 20.76
C GLU A 271 24.46 -11.21 19.25
N ALA A 272 23.76 -12.25 18.84
CA ALA A 272 23.57 -12.55 17.43
C ALA A 272 22.56 -11.56 16.81
N LEU A 273 21.45 -11.27 17.51
CA LEU A 273 20.50 -10.26 17.08
C LEU A 273 21.12 -8.86 16.96
N ASP A 274 21.95 -8.48 17.93
CA ASP A 274 22.64 -7.18 17.91
C ASP A 274 23.56 -7.07 16.69
N ARG A 275 24.35 -8.12 16.38
CA ARG A 275 25.22 -8.15 15.19
C ARG A 275 24.42 -8.14 13.88
N ILE A 276 23.27 -8.77 13.84
CA ILE A 276 22.39 -8.75 12.64
C ILE A 276 21.83 -7.34 12.41
N GLN A 277 21.46 -6.62 13.47
CA GLN A 277 20.95 -5.27 13.37
C GLN A 277 22.01 -4.25 12.90
N GLU A 278 23.30 -4.54 13.12
CA GLU A 278 24.43 -3.71 12.66
C GLU A 278 24.72 -3.89 11.17
N VAL A 279 24.12 -4.88 10.49
CA VAL A 279 24.28 -5.05 9.05
C VAL A 279 23.70 -3.83 8.33
N GLU A 280 24.53 -3.22 7.49
CA GLU A 280 24.11 -2.07 6.69
C GLU A 280 22.96 -2.44 5.76
N THR A 281 21.94 -1.58 5.68
CA THR A 281 20.77 -1.79 4.86
C THR A 281 20.55 -0.67 3.88
N ALA A 282 20.14 -1.01 2.66
CA ALA A 282 19.70 -0.07 1.64
C ALA A 282 18.19 0.06 1.60
N ARG A 283 17.72 1.08 0.88
CA ARG A 283 16.31 1.24 0.59
C ARG A 283 15.85 0.16 -0.38
N ARG A 284 14.80 -0.57 -0.02
CA ARG A 284 14.16 -1.52 -0.94
C ARG A 284 13.45 -0.76 -2.05
N PRO A 285 13.59 -1.16 -3.34
CA PRO A 285 12.88 -0.54 -4.45
C PRO A 285 11.36 -0.47 -4.19
N GLY A 286 10.78 0.72 -4.39
CA GLY A 286 9.36 0.98 -4.12
C GLY A 286 8.97 1.17 -2.64
N SER A 287 9.92 1.12 -1.71
CA SER A 287 9.72 1.38 -0.27
C SER A 287 10.38 2.69 0.16
N VAL A 288 9.94 3.24 1.28
CA VAL A 288 10.61 4.36 1.98
C VAL A 288 11.56 3.85 3.08
N GLU A 289 11.56 2.54 3.32
CA GLU A 289 12.25 1.87 4.42
C GLU A 289 13.62 1.35 3.97
N ASN A 290 14.64 1.59 4.77
CA ASN A 290 15.94 0.92 4.62
C ASN A 290 15.84 -0.44 5.31
N SER A 291 15.75 -1.50 4.54
CA SER A 291 15.48 -2.84 5.06
C SER A 291 16.12 -3.97 4.25
N LEU A 292 16.76 -3.64 3.14
CA LEU A 292 17.45 -4.60 2.28
C LEU A 292 18.90 -4.70 2.74
N PRO A 293 19.35 -5.82 3.35
CA PRO A 293 20.72 -5.93 3.83
C PRO A 293 21.72 -5.95 2.67
N LEU A 294 22.85 -5.25 2.86
CA LEU A 294 23.95 -5.15 1.91
C LEU A 294 25.03 -6.22 2.12
N ALA A 295 24.91 -7.01 3.18
CA ALA A 295 25.65 -8.24 3.41
C ALA A 295 24.65 -9.32 3.83
N THR A 296 24.77 -10.51 3.26
CA THR A 296 23.77 -11.56 3.47
C THR A 296 23.93 -12.22 4.83
N VAL A 297 22.87 -12.17 5.63
CA VAL A 297 22.74 -12.97 6.86
C VAL A 297 22.04 -14.27 6.51
N TYR A 298 22.73 -15.38 6.67
CA TYR A 298 22.15 -16.71 6.43
C TYR A 298 21.52 -17.28 7.70
N LEU A 299 20.39 -17.96 7.54
CA LEU A 299 19.86 -18.95 8.47
C LEU A 299 20.44 -20.30 8.05
N GLU A 300 21.59 -20.68 8.64
CA GLU A 300 22.36 -21.87 8.24
C GLU A 300 21.59 -23.15 8.51
N SER A 301 20.92 -23.24 9.67
CA SER A 301 20.07 -24.37 10.03
C SER A 301 19.15 -24.03 11.18
N VAL A 302 18.04 -24.79 11.29
CA VAL A 302 17.14 -24.79 12.45
C VAL A 302 17.12 -26.18 13.06
N THR A 303 17.42 -26.28 14.35
CA THR A 303 17.36 -27.57 15.09
C THR A 303 16.26 -27.48 16.16
N ILE A 304 15.45 -28.51 16.26
CA ILE A 304 14.36 -28.61 17.24
C ILE A 304 14.78 -29.54 18.39
N ASP A 305 14.56 -29.08 19.60
CA ASP A 305 14.70 -29.88 20.81
C ASP A 305 13.38 -29.89 21.58
N VAL A 306 12.84 -31.10 21.88
CA VAL A 306 11.57 -31.29 22.56
C VAL A 306 11.83 -32.05 23.85
N THR A 307 11.38 -31.49 24.98
CA THR A 307 11.50 -32.09 26.29
C THR A 307 10.17 -32.03 27.03
N GLY A 308 9.92 -33.01 27.93
CA GLY A 308 8.73 -32.99 28.79
C GLY A 308 7.42 -33.37 28.11
N SER A 309 7.46 -34.17 27.02
CA SER A 309 6.28 -34.74 26.38
C SER A 309 5.54 -35.74 27.24
#